data_2064ecff2f19f918b22af04646c7b011
#
_entry.id   2064ecff2f19f918b22af04646c7b011
#
_cell.length_a   1.000
_cell.length_b   1.000
_cell.length_c   1.000
_cell.angle_alpha   90.00
_cell.angle_beta   90.00
_cell.angle_gamma   90.00
#
_symmetry.space_group_name_H-M   'P 1'
#
loop_
_entity.id
_entity.type
_entity.pdbx_description
1 polymer ?
#
loop_
_entity_poly.entity_id
_entity_poly.type
_entity_poly.pdbx_seq_one_letter_code
_entity_poly.pdbx_strand_id
1 'polypeptide(L)'
;IDIQLLTVDGSVFDVLGKSPRPLAKVADSEYFKGALASKALFIGRPESIQRSGGYGLPITLALPSPIHGIQMIVAIVDLPTLIGRYEGQRQQAGGAITLLRNDGVVLARAPEDAPRPGQSIADGRLFGERLRQPPRTLLLLDETHAGEKKEFVSYSPVGDFPLLIAVSEDYDEALLPWLKQTLWIVLLALGVTVPLTIVAFRSLRLLRALANRNAELQQLVTTDPLTGSSNRRHFVETLEDELGRAQRQKTPLSLLLLAVDFFKQINDGYGHAIGDQVLIACAQAATGCLRSRDLIGRLGG
;
A
#
# COMPACT_ATOMS: atom_id res chain seq x y z
N ILE A 1 -21.04 31.69 -26.81
CA ILE A 1 -22.49 31.57 -26.60
C ILE A 1 -23.17 32.47 -27.60
N ASP A 2 -24.08 31.90 -28.38
CA ASP A 2 -24.93 32.63 -29.32
C ASP A 2 -26.36 32.68 -28.76
N ILE A 3 -27.00 33.85 -28.77
CA ILE A 3 -28.34 34.01 -28.22
C ILE A 3 -29.31 34.28 -29.36
N GLN A 4 -30.34 33.49 -29.46
CA GLN A 4 -31.35 33.54 -30.51
C GLN A 4 -32.73 33.68 -29.89
N LEU A 5 -33.62 34.42 -30.61
CA LEU A 5 -35.03 34.58 -30.27
C LEU A 5 -35.88 33.76 -31.23
N LEU A 6 -36.83 33.02 -30.73
CA LEU A 6 -37.71 32.20 -31.51
C LEU A 6 -39.15 32.67 -31.39
N THR A 7 -39.79 32.81 -32.53
CA THR A 7 -41.22 33.19 -32.61
C THR A 7 -42.11 31.95 -32.45
N VAL A 8 -43.39 32.17 -32.30
CA VAL A 8 -44.44 31.14 -32.15
C VAL A 8 -44.41 30.15 -33.33
N ASP A 9 -44.09 30.59 -34.54
CA ASP A 9 -44.02 29.77 -35.76
C ASP A 9 -42.64 29.07 -35.94
N GLY A 10 -41.74 29.21 -34.95
CA GLY A 10 -40.40 28.64 -34.99
C GLY A 10 -39.37 29.39 -35.83
N SER A 11 -39.67 30.61 -36.22
CA SER A 11 -38.69 31.45 -36.92
C SER A 11 -37.62 31.93 -35.97
N VAL A 12 -36.34 31.86 -36.37
CA VAL A 12 -35.16 32.20 -35.56
C VAL A 12 -34.65 33.60 -35.91
N PHE A 13 -34.44 34.43 -34.89
CA PHE A 13 -33.85 35.76 -35.01
C PHE A 13 -32.59 35.84 -34.14
N ASP A 14 -31.51 36.34 -34.70
CA ASP A 14 -30.25 36.53 -33.98
C ASP A 14 -30.32 37.88 -33.23
N VAL A 15 -30.08 37.87 -31.92
CA VAL A 15 -30.08 39.07 -31.07
C VAL A 15 -28.90 39.96 -31.38
N LEU A 16 -27.77 39.41 -31.78
CA LEU A 16 -26.54 40.11 -32.07
C LEU A 16 -26.36 40.40 -33.57
N GLY A 17 -27.22 39.79 -34.41
CA GLY A 17 -27.16 39.91 -35.87
C GLY A 17 -27.82 41.16 -36.43
N LYS A 18 -27.20 41.75 -37.40
CA LYS A 18 -27.72 42.94 -38.13
C LYS A 18 -28.82 42.62 -39.15
N SER A 19 -29.36 41.40 -39.19
CA SER A 19 -30.33 40.97 -40.19
C SER A 19 -31.74 40.93 -39.62
N PRO A 20 -32.67 41.70 -40.17
CA PRO A 20 -34.09 41.67 -39.79
C PRO A 20 -34.85 40.43 -40.37
N ARG A 21 -34.16 39.52 -41.03
CA ARG A 21 -34.78 38.32 -41.65
C ARG A 21 -34.56 37.10 -40.80
N PRO A 22 -35.53 36.17 -40.68
CA PRO A 22 -35.34 34.96 -39.96
C PRO A 22 -34.23 34.13 -40.61
N LEU A 23 -33.35 33.58 -39.76
CA LEU A 23 -32.19 32.79 -40.18
C LEU A 23 -32.59 31.37 -40.60
N ALA A 24 -33.59 30.79 -39.94
CA ALA A 24 -34.09 29.44 -40.18
C ALA A 24 -35.47 29.25 -39.54
N LYS A 25 -36.14 28.14 -39.85
CA LYS A 25 -37.32 27.65 -39.12
C LYS A 25 -36.93 26.38 -38.38
N VAL A 26 -37.16 26.35 -37.06
CA VAL A 26 -36.79 25.24 -36.18
C VAL A 26 -37.97 24.67 -35.39
N ALA A 27 -39.19 24.89 -35.89
CA ALA A 27 -40.42 24.39 -35.25
C ALA A 27 -40.42 22.87 -35.02
N ASP A 28 -39.68 22.11 -35.83
CA ASP A 28 -39.57 20.66 -35.74
C ASP A 28 -38.41 20.17 -34.87
N SER A 29 -37.55 21.04 -34.41
CA SER A 29 -36.40 20.65 -33.57
C SER A 29 -36.85 20.14 -32.21
N GLU A 30 -36.03 19.24 -31.64
CA GLU A 30 -36.27 18.67 -30.29
C GLU A 30 -36.30 19.77 -29.22
N TYR A 31 -35.40 20.73 -29.30
CA TYR A 31 -35.28 21.78 -28.29
C TYR A 31 -36.47 22.76 -28.33
N PHE A 32 -37.08 22.99 -29.52
CA PHE A 32 -38.29 23.80 -29.64
C PHE A 32 -39.50 23.08 -29.03
N LYS A 33 -39.76 21.84 -29.44
CA LYS A 33 -40.89 21.04 -28.95
C LYS A 33 -40.75 20.72 -27.49
N GLY A 34 -39.54 20.39 -27.05
CA GLY A 34 -39.21 20.05 -25.64
C GLY A 34 -39.39 21.22 -24.68
N ALA A 35 -38.99 22.43 -25.10
CA ALA A 35 -39.16 23.64 -24.30
C ALA A 35 -40.62 24.02 -24.16
N LEU A 36 -41.43 23.89 -25.22
CA LEU A 36 -42.88 24.11 -25.15
C LEU A 36 -43.58 23.16 -24.18
N ALA A 37 -43.16 21.92 -24.19
CA ALA A 37 -43.74 20.88 -23.32
C ALA A 37 -43.33 21.07 -21.85
N SER A 38 -42.07 21.43 -21.56
CA SER A 38 -41.53 21.52 -20.22
C SER A 38 -41.97 22.80 -19.48
N LYS A 39 -42.32 23.87 -20.20
CA LYS A 39 -42.59 25.23 -19.68
C LYS A 39 -41.50 25.75 -18.73
N ALA A 40 -40.30 25.20 -18.83
CA ALA A 40 -39.11 25.51 -18.03
C ALA A 40 -37.87 25.52 -18.93
N LEU A 41 -36.72 25.68 -18.33
CA LEU A 41 -35.45 25.53 -19.02
C LEU A 41 -35.33 24.11 -19.60
N PHE A 42 -35.11 24.01 -20.92
CA PHE A 42 -34.92 22.76 -21.64
C PHE A 42 -33.53 22.72 -22.27
N ILE A 43 -32.82 21.61 -22.06
CA ILE A 43 -31.51 21.36 -22.63
C ILE A 43 -31.67 20.36 -23.77
N GLY A 44 -31.50 20.82 -25.01
CA GLY A 44 -31.64 20.01 -26.20
C GLY A 44 -30.44 19.08 -26.45
N ARG A 45 -30.55 18.27 -27.50
CA ARG A 45 -29.40 17.48 -27.97
C ARG A 45 -28.39 18.39 -28.68
N PRO A 46 -27.10 18.04 -28.63
CA PRO A 46 -26.10 18.71 -29.43
C PRO A 46 -26.45 18.67 -30.92
N GLU A 47 -26.47 19.80 -31.58
CA GLU A 47 -26.74 19.89 -33.00
C GLU A 47 -25.54 20.52 -33.74
N SER A 48 -25.33 20.15 -35.00
CA SER A 48 -24.27 20.72 -35.82
C SER A 48 -24.55 22.19 -36.13
N ILE A 49 -23.60 23.05 -35.80
CA ILE A 49 -23.67 24.48 -36.11
C ILE A 49 -23.06 24.71 -37.48
N GLN A 50 -23.89 25.11 -38.45
CA GLN A 50 -23.43 25.37 -39.83
C GLN A 50 -22.36 26.48 -39.95
N ARG A 51 -22.27 27.41 -38.98
CA ARG A 51 -21.33 28.54 -39.01
C ARG A 51 -19.93 28.21 -38.48
N SER A 52 -19.78 27.31 -37.54
CA SER A 52 -18.51 27.00 -36.90
C SER A 52 -17.97 25.60 -37.23
N GLY A 53 -18.75 24.76 -37.90
CA GLY A 53 -18.37 23.39 -38.21
C GLY A 53 -18.33 22.44 -36.98
N GLY A 54 -18.70 22.95 -35.79
CA GLY A 54 -18.73 22.21 -34.54
C GLY A 54 -20.16 21.87 -34.09
N TYR A 55 -20.26 21.31 -32.89
CA TYR A 55 -21.55 21.08 -32.25
C TYR A 55 -21.91 22.21 -31.30
N GLY A 56 -23.20 22.57 -31.29
CA GLY A 56 -23.77 23.52 -30.33
C GLY A 56 -24.79 22.83 -29.42
N LEU A 57 -24.77 23.21 -28.16
CA LEU A 57 -25.75 22.75 -27.18
C LEU A 57 -26.84 23.80 -27.03
N PRO A 58 -28.08 23.60 -27.53
CA PRO A 58 -29.19 24.50 -27.38
C PRO A 58 -29.76 24.41 -25.96
N ILE A 59 -29.77 25.52 -25.25
CA ILE A 59 -30.42 25.70 -23.94
C ILE A 59 -31.58 26.68 -24.19
N THR A 60 -32.80 26.20 -24.02
CA THR A 60 -34.01 26.94 -24.40
C THR A 60 -34.85 27.26 -23.19
N LEU A 61 -35.30 28.49 -23.11
CA LEU A 61 -36.26 28.95 -22.11
C LEU A 61 -37.55 29.40 -22.84
N ALA A 62 -38.64 28.68 -22.57
CA ALA A 62 -39.95 29.08 -23.06
C ALA A 62 -40.51 30.21 -22.19
N LEU A 63 -41.06 31.24 -22.83
CA LEU A 63 -41.77 32.32 -22.13
C LEU A 63 -43.20 31.86 -21.78
N PRO A 64 -43.71 32.23 -20.60
CA PRO A 64 -45.08 31.89 -20.20
C PRO A 64 -46.17 32.39 -21.16
N SER A 65 -45.91 33.51 -21.80
CA SER A 65 -46.73 34.09 -22.88
C SER A 65 -45.83 34.77 -23.91
N PRO A 66 -46.18 34.73 -25.20
CA PRO A 66 -45.39 35.40 -26.22
C PRO A 66 -45.29 36.92 -25.97
N ILE A 67 -44.09 37.48 -26.03
CA ILE A 67 -43.79 38.88 -25.92
C ILE A 67 -43.35 39.41 -27.29
N HIS A 68 -44.14 40.32 -27.89
CA HIS A 68 -43.88 40.82 -29.24
C HIS A 68 -43.68 39.72 -30.29
N GLY A 69 -44.42 38.63 -30.18
CA GLY A 69 -44.32 37.47 -31.08
C GLY A 69 -43.18 36.48 -30.75
N ILE A 70 -42.34 36.81 -29.77
CA ILE A 70 -41.26 35.91 -29.30
C ILE A 70 -41.80 34.94 -28.27
N GLN A 71 -41.65 33.65 -28.52
CA GLN A 71 -42.10 32.54 -27.65
C GLN A 71 -40.97 31.97 -26.79
N MET A 72 -39.72 31.98 -27.27
CA MET A 72 -38.60 31.38 -26.60
C MET A 72 -37.32 32.17 -26.80
N ILE A 73 -36.43 31.98 -25.82
CA ILE A 73 -35.02 32.41 -25.86
C ILE A 73 -34.16 31.15 -25.93
N VAL A 74 -33.25 31.09 -26.87
CA VAL A 74 -32.31 29.98 -27.02
C VAL A 74 -30.89 30.50 -26.86
N ALA A 75 -30.14 29.90 -25.98
CA ALA A 75 -28.70 30.09 -25.89
C ALA A 75 -28.00 28.85 -26.47
N ILE A 76 -27.23 29.07 -27.52
CA ILE A 76 -26.42 28.00 -28.12
C ILE A 76 -25.01 28.07 -27.52
N VAL A 77 -24.64 27.05 -26.76
CA VAL A 77 -23.29 26.92 -26.17
C VAL A 77 -22.41 26.15 -27.15
N ASP A 78 -21.27 26.78 -27.52
CA ASP A 78 -20.27 26.16 -28.37
C ASP A 78 -19.56 25.03 -27.62
N LEU A 79 -19.77 23.79 -28.04
CA LEU A 79 -19.22 22.60 -27.36
C LEU A 79 -17.70 22.52 -27.44
N PRO A 80 -17.00 22.79 -28.54
CA PRO A 80 -15.55 22.83 -28.58
C PRO A 80 -14.94 23.73 -27.49
N THR A 81 -15.52 24.90 -27.26
CA THR A 81 -15.06 25.80 -26.17
C THR A 81 -15.28 25.18 -24.78
N LEU A 82 -16.40 24.50 -24.57
CA LEU A 82 -16.71 23.81 -23.31
C LEU A 82 -15.78 22.62 -23.09
N ILE A 83 -15.56 21.80 -24.12
CA ILE A 83 -14.66 20.65 -24.10
C ILE A 83 -13.22 21.08 -23.80
N GLY A 84 -12.73 22.15 -24.47
CA GLY A 84 -11.38 22.68 -24.23
C GLY A 84 -11.15 23.14 -22.78
N ARG A 85 -12.21 23.65 -22.10
CA ARG A 85 -12.11 23.94 -20.65
C ARG A 85 -12.01 22.67 -19.80
N TYR A 86 -12.71 21.60 -20.15
CA TYR A 86 -12.65 20.32 -19.45
C TYR A 86 -11.31 19.63 -19.67
N GLU A 87 -10.74 19.70 -20.87
CA GLU A 87 -9.40 19.17 -21.17
C GLU A 87 -8.33 19.82 -20.29
N GLY A 88 -8.41 21.14 -20.08
CA GLY A 88 -7.51 21.86 -19.19
C GLY A 88 -7.63 21.50 -17.71
N GLN A 89 -8.71 20.82 -17.30
CA GLN A 89 -8.95 20.38 -15.92
C GLN A 89 -8.66 18.89 -15.70
N ARG A 90 -8.40 18.12 -16.77
CA ARG A 90 -8.03 16.71 -16.64
C ARG A 90 -6.69 16.57 -15.92
N GLN A 91 -6.68 15.81 -14.84
CA GLN A 91 -5.48 15.58 -14.03
C GLN A 91 -4.58 14.49 -14.61
N GLN A 92 -5.16 13.55 -15.38
CA GLN A 92 -4.43 12.39 -15.93
C GLN A 92 -4.77 12.20 -17.42
N ALA A 93 -3.82 11.66 -18.18
CA ALA A 93 -3.95 11.48 -19.62
C ALA A 93 -5.04 10.45 -20.02
N GLY A 94 -5.26 9.39 -19.22
CA GLY A 94 -6.21 8.32 -19.51
C GLY A 94 -7.64 8.56 -19.03
N GLY A 95 -7.92 9.69 -18.36
CA GLY A 95 -9.26 10.00 -17.86
C GLY A 95 -10.15 10.73 -18.85
N ALA A 96 -11.47 10.66 -18.68
CA ALA A 96 -12.43 11.44 -19.44
C ALA A 96 -13.44 12.16 -18.53
N ILE A 97 -13.86 13.34 -18.95
CA ILE A 97 -14.95 14.10 -18.32
C ILE A 97 -16.10 14.15 -19.32
N THR A 98 -17.25 13.63 -18.93
CA THR A 98 -18.45 13.54 -19.79
C THR A 98 -19.60 14.28 -19.13
N LEU A 99 -20.20 15.22 -19.83
CA LEU A 99 -21.46 15.85 -19.46
C LEU A 99 -22.60 15.09 -20.10
N LEU A 100 -23.52 14.63 -19.28
CA LEU A 100 -24.68 13.82 -19.68
C LEU A 100 -25.97 14.53 -19.31
N ARG A 101 -27.02 14.29 -20.10
CA ARG A 101 -28.39 14.59 -19.71
C ARG A 101 -28.98 13.39 -18.94
N ASN A 102 -29.97 13.61 -18.08
CA ASN A 102 -30.57 12.57 -17.25
C ASN A 102 -31.19 11.40 -18.04
N ASP A 103 -31.42 11.55 -19.32
CA ASP A 103 -31.88 10.48 -20.22
C ASP A 103 -30.75 9.69 -20.88
N GLY A 104 -29.50 9.96 -20.51
CA GLY A 104 -28.32 9.28 -21.01
C GLY A 104 -27.72 9.86 -22.30
N VAL A 105 -28.20 10.99 -22.77
CA VAL A 105 -27.62 11.64 -23.94
C VAL A 105 -26.31 12.34 -23.55
N VAL A 106 -25.22 12.02 -24.26
CA VAL A 106 -23.93 12.68 -24.12
C VAL A 106 -24.02 14.08 -24.69
N LEU A 107 -23.78 15.09 -23.86
CA LEU A 107 -23.80 16.50 -24.29
C LEU A 107 -22.41 16.97 -24.67
N ALA A 108 -21.40 16.65 -23.86
CA ALA A 108 -20.00 16.97 -24.11
C ALA A 108 -19.10 15.90 -23.52
N ARG A 109 -17.95 15.65 -24.13
CA ARG A 109 -16.93 14.73 -23.62
C ARG A 109 -15.52 15.26 -23.91
N ALA A 110 -14.65 15.18 -22.95
CA ALA A 110 -13.24 15.47 -23.07
C ALA A 110 -12.41 14.28 -22.57
N PRO A 111 -11.55 13.65 -23.38
CA PRO A 111 -11.27 13.98 -24.79
C PRO A 111 -12.46 13.69 -25.70
N GLU A 112 -12.43 14.26 -26.90
CA GLU A 112 -13.48 14.10 -27.89
C GLU A 112 -13.33 12.76 -28.63
N ASP A 113 -13.54 11.68 -27.88
CA ASP A 113 -13.54 10.29 -28.34
C ASP A 113 -14.98 9.70 -28.29
N ALA A 114 -15.11 8.38 -28.36
CA ALA A 114 -16.42 7.72 -28.20
C ALA A 114 -16.82 7.65 -26.70
N PRO A 115 -18.10 7.85 -26.34
CA PRO A 115 -19.24 8.22 -27.21
C PRO A 115 -19.25 9.69 -27.59
N ARG A 116 -19.68 9.98 -28.84
CA ARG A 116 -19.74 11.33 -29.39
C ARG A 116 -20.89 12.16 -28.82
N PRO A 117 -20.80 13.50 -28.82
CA PRO A 117 -21.92 14.36 -28.49
C PRO A 117 -23.19 14.00 -29.29
N GLY A 118 -24.34 13.94 -28.61
CA GLY A 118 -25.62 13.54 -29.19
C GLY A 118 -25.91 12.04 -29.14
N GLN A 119 -24.93 11.18 -28.90
CA GLN A 119 -25.16 9.74 -28.71
C GLN A 119 -25.82 9.46 -27.37
N SER A 120 -26.66 8.42 -27.30
CA SER A 120 -27.25 7.93 -26.05
C SER A 120 -26.45 6.76 -25.52
N ILE A 121 -26.16 6.81 -24.23
CA ILE A 121 -25.59 5.70 -23.48
C ILE A 121 -26.60 5.08 -22.50
N ALA A 122 -27.90 5.40 -22.70
CA ALA A 122 -28.99 4.95 -21.82
C ALA A 122 -29.10 3.41 -21.72
N ASP A 123 -28.77 2.70 -22.81
CA ASP A 123 -28.79 1.22 -22.86
C ASP A 123 -27.57 0.58 -22.20
N GLY A 124 -26.60 1.37 -21.78
CA GLY A 124 -25.42 0.89 -21.08
C GLY A 124 -25.75 0.40 -19.67
N ARG A 125 -25.05 -0.66 -19.21
CA ARG A 125 -25.17 -1.19 -17.83
C ARG A 125 -25.03 -0.12 -16.76
N LEU A 126 -24.27 0.92 -17.03
CA LEU A 126 -24.04 2.04 -16.12
C LEU A 126 -25.28 2.91 -15.92
N PHE A 127 -26.10 3.07 -16.94
CA PHE A 127 -27.23 3.99 -16.91
C PHE A 127 -28.50 3.35 -16.37
N GLY A 128 -28.71 2.04 -16.61
CA GLY A 128 -30.01 1.36 -16.39
C GLY A 128 -30.38 1.19 -14.92
N GLU A 129 -29.48 0.73 -14.06
CA GLU A 129 -29.80 0.37 -12.67
C GLU A 129 -29.28 1.36 -11.64
N ARG A 130 -28.22 2.13 -11.94
CA ARG A 130 -27.43 2.84 -10.94
C ARG A 130 -27.65 4.34 -10.88
N LEU A 131 -28.04 4.98 -11.96
CA LEU A 131 -28.44 6.38 -11.96
C LEU A 131 -29.84 6.63 -11.35
N ARG A 132 -30.59 5.57 -11.09
CA ARG A 132 -31.84 5.63 -10.33
C ARG A 132 -31.64 5.63 -8.80
N GLN A 133 -30.42 5.41 -8.31
CA GLN A 133 -30.11 5.50 -6.89
C GLN A 133 -29.68 6.94 -6.53
N PRO A 134 -29.98 7.41 -5.29
CA PRO A 134 -29.71 8.79 -4.91
C PRO A 134 -28.23 9.15 -5.03
N PRO A 135 -27.93 10.44 -5.31
CA PRO A 135 -26.61 10.88 -5.69
C PRO A 135 -25.63 10.78 -4.53
N ARG A 136 -24.53 10.10 -4.72
CA ARG A 136 -23.23 10.38 -4.14
C ARG A 136 -22.24 9.28 -4.50
N THR A 137 -21.21 9.68 -5.26
CA THR A 137 -19.89 9.03 -5.38
C THR A 137 -19.94 7.50 -5.37
N LEU A 138 -20.40 6.88 -6.44
CA LEU A 138 -20.19 5.47 -6.66
C LEU A 138 -18.96 5.32 -7.55
N LEU A 139 -17.86 4.86 -6.98
CA LEU A 139 -16.75 4.33 -7.73
C LEU A 139 -17.16 2.98 -8.29
N LEU A 140 -17.32 2.88 -9.57
CA LEU A 140 -17.67 1.67 -10.28
C LEU A 140 -16.56 1.27 -11.22
N LEU A 141 -16.11 0.06 -11.05
CA LEU A 141 -15.36 -0.66 -12.06
C LEU A 141 -16.36 -1.19 -13.08
N ASP A 142 -16.33 -0.67 -14.29
CA ASP A 142 -17.14 -1.21 -15.37
C ASP A 142 -16.30 -1.47 -16.61
N GLU A 143 -16.72 -2.51 -17.36
CA GLU A 143 -16.21 -2.77 -18.68
C GLU A 143 -16.95 -1.83 -19.65
N THR A 144 -16.23 -0.87 -20.21
CA THR A 144 -16.81 0.05 -21.18
C THR A 144 -17.29 -0.67 -22.43
N HIS A 145 -18.30 -0.07 -23.11
CA HIS A 145 -18.95 -0.58 -24.33
C HIS A 145 -17.98 -0.89 -25.50
N ALA A 146 -16.71 -0.52 -25.40
CA ALA A 146 -15.70 -0.78 -26.42
C ALA A 146 -14.85 -2.03 -26.16
N GLY A 147 -15.26 -2.89 -25.20
CA GLY A 147 -14.59 -4.17 -24.90
C GLY A 147 -13.15 -4.02 -24.39
N GLU A 148 -12.87 -4.47 -23.18
CA GLU A 148 -11.57 -4.75 -22.61
C GLU A 148 -10.91 -3.73 -21.66
N LYS A 149 -11.34 -2.47 -21.56
CA LYS A 149 -10.75 -1.55 -20.59
C LYS A 149 -11.63 -1.40 -19.36
N LYS A 150 -11.02 -1.59 -18.20
CA LYS A 150 -11.66 -1.29 -16.91
C LYS A 150 -11.44 0.18 -16.58
N GLU A 151 -12.51 0.88 -16.24
CA GLU A 151 -12.47 2.28 -15.86
C GLU A 151 -13.11 2.49 -14.49
N PHE A 152 -12.54 3.40 -13.71
CA PHE A 152 -13.22 3.97 -12.56
C PHE A 152 -14.13 5.08 -13.05
N VAL A 153 -15.42 5.02 -12.73
CA VAL A 153 -16.37 6.04 -13.14
C VAL A 153 -17.07 6.63 -11.92
N SER A 154 -17.06 7.94 -11.81
CA SER A 154 -17.75 8.68 -10.76
C SER A 154 -18.79 9.62 -11.40
N TYR A 155 -19.98 9.70 -10.82
CA TYR A 155 -21.08 10.52 -11.29
C TYR A 155 -21.47 11.56 -10.25
N SER A 156 -21.75 12.78 -10.72
CA SER A 156 -22.25 13.86 -9.87
C SER A 156 -23.36 14.64 -10.59
N PRO A 157 -24.51 14.88 -9.96
CA PRO A 157 -25.54 15.76 -10.53
C PRO A 157 -25.05 17.21 -10.55
N VAL A 158 -25.51 17.99 -11.51
CA VAL A 158 -25.19 19.41 -11.66
C VAL A 158 -26.33 20.25 -11.07
N GLY A 159 -26.26 20.54 -9.79
CA GLY A 159 -27.30 21.31 -9.11
C GLY A 159 -28.69 20.73 -9.32
N ASP A 160 -29.68 21.58 -9.58
CA ASP A 160 -31.08 21.18 -9.85
C ASP A 160 -31.36 20.98 -11.34
N PHE A 161 -30.33 20.97 -12.20
CA PHE A 161 -30.49 20.79 -13.62
C PHE A 161 -30.57 19.28 -13.96
N PRO A 162 -31.25 18.91 -15.06
CA PRO A 162 -31.32 17.52 -15.52
C PRO A 162 -29.98 17.10 -16.18
N LEU A 163 -28.88 17.32 -15.50
CA LEU A 163 -27.51 17.11 -15.97
C LEU A 163 -26.71 16.30 -14.97
N LEU A 164 -25.81 15.48 -15.49
CA LEU A 164 -24.86 14.66 -14.76
C LEU A 164 -23.46 14.89 -15.32
N ILE A 165 -22.48 15.01 -14.44
CA ILE A 165 -21.07 14.95 -14.83
C ILE A 165 -20.57 13.56 -14.48
N ALA A 166 -20.01 12.86 -15.44
CA ALA A 166 -19.29 11.62 -15.26
C ALA A 166 -17.80 11.89 -15.43
N VAL A 167 -17.00 11.44 -14.49
CA VAL A 167 -15.52 11.43 -14.56
C VAL A 167 -15.08 9.99 -14.59
N SER A 168 -14.36 9.61 -15.64
CA SER A 168 -13.77 8.28 -15.76
C SER A 168 -12.25 8.36 -15.74
N GLU A 169 -11.61 7.33 -15.16
CA GLU A 169 -10.15 7.14 -15.16
C GLU A 169 -9.85 5.69 -15.55
N ASP A 170 -8.83 5.49 -16.39
CA ASP A 170 -8.35 4.17 -16.75
C ASP A 170 -7.78 3.47 -15.50
N TYR A 171 -8.28 2.26 -15.23
CA TYR A 171 -7.89 1.46 -14.07
C TYR A 171 -6.39 1.18 -14.02
N ASP A 172 -5.82 0.81 -15.17
CA ASP A 172 -4.41 0.45 -15.25
C ASP A 172 -3.52 1.70 -15.06
N GLU A 173 -3.90 2.83 -15.65
CA GLU A 173 -3.18 4.09 -15.46
C GLU A 173 -3.27 4.61 -14.02
N ALA A 174 -4.42 4.48 -13.37
CA ALA A 174 -4.61 4.88 -11.98
C ALA A 174 -3.76 4.03 -11.01
N LEU A 175 -3.54 2.76 -11.34
CA LEU A 175 -2.75 1.84 -10.49
C LEU A 175 -1.24 1.90 -10.74
N LEU A 176 -0.79 2.31 -11.93
CA LEU A 176 0.62 2.35 -12.29
C LEU A 176 1.53 3.10 -11.29
N PRO A 177 1.18 4.31 -10.81
CA PRO A 177 1.98 5.02 -9.81
C PRO A 177 2.10 4.23 -8.50
N TRP A 178 0.99 3.63 -8.06
CA TRP A 178 0.95 2.83 -6.84
C TRP A 178 1.78 1.54 -6.95
N LEU A 179 1.70 0.83 -8.09
CA LEU A 179 2.52 -0.35 -8.36
C LEU A 179 4.02 -0.02 -8.37
N LYS A 180 4.42 1.08 -9.02
CA LYS A 180 5.82 1.55 -9.02
C LYS A 180 6.29 1.87 -7.60
N GLN A 181 5.49 2.60 -6.83
CA GLN A 181 5.82 2.94 -5.44
C GLN A 181 5.95 1.69 -4.57
N THR A 182 5.02 0.74 -4.69
CA THR A 182 5.05 -0.52 -3.95
C THR A 182 6.28 -1.34 -4.29
N LEU A 183 6.64 -1.41 -5.58
CA LEU A 183 7.87 -2.10 -6.02
C LEU A 183 9.12 -1.51 -5.36
N TRP A 184 9.25 -0.18 -5.33
CA TRP A 184 10.38 0.48 -4.67
C TRP A 184 10.44 0.20 -3.17
N ILE A 185 9.30 0.20 -2.49
CA ILE A 185 9.22 -0.13 -1.05
C ILE A 185 9.67 -1.58 -0.81
N VAL A 186 9.21 -2.52 -1.63
CA VAL A 186 9.59 -3.94 -1.52
C VAL A 186 11.10 -4.11 -1.77
N LEU A 187 11.65 -3.48 -2.81
CA LEU A 187 13.08 -3.55 -3.10
C LEU A 187 13.92 -2.96 -1.97
N LEU A 188 13.52 -1.83 -1.39
CA LEU A 188 14.17 -1.23 -0.24
C LEU A 188 14.12 -2.15 0.98
N ALA A 189 12.96 -2.71 1.28
CA ALA A 189 12.78 -3.65 2.38
C ALA A 189 13.68 -4.89 2.22
N LEU A 190 13.74 -5.48 1.05
CA LEU A 190 14.63 -6.60 0.74
C LEU A 190 16.10 -6.18 0.84
N GLY A 191 16.45 -5.00 0.33
CA GLY A 191 17.82 -4.46 0.40
C GLY A 191 18.33 -4.25 1.84
N VAL A 192 17.45 -4.05 2.81
CA VAL A 192 17.80 -3.92 4.24
C VAL A 192 17.75 -5.27 4.96
N THR A 193 16.67 -6.04 4.75
CA THR A 193 16.44 -7.27 5.52
C THR A 193 17.40 -8.40 5.14
N VAL A 194 17.74 -8.54 3.85
CA VAL A 194 18.64 -9.61 3.41
C VAL A 194 20.06 -9.46 3.98
N PRO A 195 20.73 -8.30 3.87
CA PRO A 195 22.05 -8.14 4.50
C PRO A 195 22.00 -8.30 6.01
N LEU A 196 20.98 -7.78 6.69
CA LEU A 196 20.84 -7.89 8.13
C LEU A 196 20.72 -9.35 8.59
N THR A 197 19.94 -10.17 7.89
CA THR A 197 19.81 -11.60 8.17
C THR A 197 21.12 -12.35 7.91
N ILE A 198 21.85 -12.01 6.86
CA ILE A 198 23.17 -12.61 6.58
C ILE A 198 24.16 -12.27 7.69
N VAL A 199 24.23 -11.01 8.14
CA VAL A 199 25.11 -10.58 9.22
C VAL A 199 24.74 -11.27 10.54
N ALA A 200 23.45 -11.34 10.87
CA ALA A 200 22.97 -12.03 12.08
C ALA A 200 23.36 -13.51 12.07
N PHE A 201 23.16 -14.18 10.94
CA PHE A 201 23.49 -15.58 10.81
C PHE A 201 25.00 -15.87 10.90
N ARG A 202 25.84 -15.01 10.30
CA ARG A 202 27.31 -15.08 10.41
C ARG A 202 27.75 -14.85 11.84
N SER A 203 27.21 -13.86 12.54
CA SER A 203 27.54 -13.56 13.94
C SER A 203 27.20 -14.73 14.85
N LEU A 204 26.02 -15.33 14.69
CA LEU A 204 25.64 -16.52 15.46
C LEU A 204 26.56 -17.72 15.22
N ARG A 205 26.99 -17.94 13.98
CA ARG A 205 27.95 -19.01 13.65
C ARG A 205 29.30 -18.76 14.31
N LEU A 206 29.79 -17.50 14.26
CA LEU A 206 31.07 -17.15 14.87
C LEU A 206 31.03 -17.30 16.39
N LEU A 207 29.98 -16.85 17.06
CA LEU A 207 29.79 -17.02 18.49
C LEU A 207 29.79 -18.49 18.92
N ARG A 208 29.11 -19.35 18.17
CA ARG A 208 29.12 -20.81 18.43
C ARG A 208 30.51 -21.42 18.23
N ALA A 209 31.24 -21.01 17.20
CA ALA A 209 32.60 -21.50 16.97
C ALA A 209 33.56 -21.06 18.09
N LEU A 210 33.44 -19.82 18.57
CA LEU A 210 34.21 -19.31 19.71
C LEU A 210 33.87 -20.07 21.00
N ALA A 211 32.60 -20.32 21.29
CA ALA A 211 32.17 -21.07 22.46
C ALA A 211 32.74 -22.49 22.45
N ASN A 212 32.70 -23.17 21.30
CA ASN A 212 33.25 -24.52 21.15
C ASN A 212 34.77 -24.55 21.37
N ARG A 213 35.52 -23.60 20.80
CA ARG A 213 36.97 -23.48 20.99
C ARG A 213 37.34 -23.20 22.45
N ASN A 214 36.56 -22.32 23.13
CA ASN A 214 36.77 -22.09 24.57
C ASN A 214 36.52 -23.38 25.39
N ALA A 215 35.51 -24.13 25.05
CA ALA A 215 35.24 -25.42 25.70
C ALA A 215 36.38 -26.42 25.49
N GLU A 216 36.95 -26.52 24.28
CA GLU A 216 38.12 -27.33 23.97
C GLU A 216 39.36 -26.90 24.79
N LEU A 217 39.64 -25.59 24.83
CA LEU A 217 40.75 -25.06 25.63
C LEU A 217 40.59 -25.37 27.13
N GLN A 218 39.37 -25.24 27.66
CA GLN A 218 39.08 -25.60 29.04
C GLN A 218 39.25 -27.10 29.30
N GLN A 219 39.04 -27.93 28.27
CA GLN A 219 39.28 -29.37 28.40
C GLN A 219 40.75 -29.77 28.47
N LEU A 220 41.66 -28.95 27.93
CA LEU A 220 43.11 -29.19 28.00
C LEU A 220 43.73 -28.77 29.35
N VAL A 221 43.01 -27.97 30.16
CA VAL A 221 43.46 -27.62 31.50
C VAL A 221 43.28 -28.81 32.43
N THR A 222 44.35 -29.34 32.92
CA THR A 222 44.40 -30.51 33.82
C THR A 222 44.44 -30.12 35.29
N THR A 223 44.68 -28.84 35.62
CA THR A 223 44.82 -28.38 36.98
C THR A 223 43.61 -27.54 37.43
N ASP A 224 43.35 -27.55 38.72
CA ASP A 224 42.40 -26.65 39.40
C ASP A 224 43.01 -25.27 39.56
N PRO A 225 42.36 -24.18 39.11
CA PRO A 225 42.94 -22.84 39.09
C PRO A 225 43.16 -22.23 40.50
N LEU A 226 42.44 -22.72 41.51
CA LEU A 226 42.57 -22.22 42.87
C LEU A 226 43.72 -22.90 43.61
N THR A 227 43.78 -24.22 43.59
CA THR A 227 44.69 -25.01 44.42
C THR A 227 45.95 -25.45 43.65
N GLY A 228 45.97 -25.36 42.32
CA GLY A 228 47.08 -25.89 41.50
C GLY A 228 47.15 -27.41 41.41
N SER A 229 46.29 -28.15 42.13
CA SER A 229 46.18 -29.60 42.07
C SER A 229 45.47 -30.05 40.78
N SER A 230 45.41 -31.37 40.50
CA SER A 230 44.61 -31.84 39.38
C SER A 230 43.14 -31.44 39.54
N ASN A 231 42.48 -31.03 38.43
CA ASN A 231 41.07 -30.81 38.47
C ASN A 231 40.31 -32.16 38.55
N ARG A 232 39.04 -32.12 38.92
CA ARG A 232 38.18 -33.32 39.08
C ARG A 232 38.29 -34.28 37.92
N ARG A 233 38.24 -33.72 36.68
CA ARG A 233 38.21 -34.58 35.47
C ARG A 233 39.55 -35.31 35.31
N HIS A 234 40.67 -34.58 35.31
CA HIS A 234 42.00 -35.16 35.16
C HIS A 234 42.31 -36.16 36.27
N PHE A 235 41.85 -35.87 37.50
CA PHE A 235 42.01 -36.79 38.61
C PHE A 235 41.26 -38.12 38.40
N VAL A 236 39.99 -38.05 37.98
CA VAL A 236 39.18 -39.23 37.75
C VAL A 236 39.71 -40.07 36.57
N GLU A 237 40.05 -39.40 35.44
CA GLU A 237 40.67 -40.08 34.29
C GLU A 237 41.97 -40.80 34.70
N THR A 238 42.84 -40.12 35.44
CA THR A 238 44.10 -40.72 35.90
C THR A 238 43.85 -41.87 36.90
N LEU A 239 42.88 -41.70 37.80
CA LEU A 239 42.50 -42.72 38.77
C LEU A 239 42.00 -44.02 38.05
N GLU A 240 41.18 -43.89 37.01
CA GLU A 240 40.69 -45.01 36.23
C GLU A 240 41.84 -45.76 35.53
N ASP A 241 42.80 -45.00 34.97
CA ASP A 241 43.98 -45.54 34.33
C ASP A 241 44.87 -46.30 35.34
N GLU A 242 45.15 -45.71 36.52
CA GLU A 242 45.95 -46.32 37.57
C GLU A 242 45.24 -47.52 38.19
N LEU A 243 43.93 -47.50 38.35
CA LEU A 243 43.14 -48.67 38.80
C LEU A 243 43.26 -49.80 37.81
N GLY A 244 43.11 -49.52 36.51
CA GLY A 244 43.30 -50.58 35.47
C GLY A 244 44.73 -51.14 35.46
N ARG A 245 45.77 -50.29 35.70
CA ARG A 245 47.17 -50.72 35.81
C ARG A 245 47.38 -51.55 37.04
N ALA A 246 46.91 -51.17 38.23
CA ALA A 246 47.04 -51.88 39.48
C ALA A 246 46.38 -53.27 39.41
N GLN A 247 45.22 -53.40 38.79
CA GLN A 247 44.52 -54.67 38.53
C GLN A 247 45.35 -55.61 37.65
N ARG A 248 45.93 -55.11 36.56
CA ARG A 248 46.74 -55.94 35.65
C ARG A 248 48.05 -56.38 36.27
N GLN A 249 48.67 -55.46 37.06
CA GLN A 249 49.97 -55.71 37.70
C GLN A 249 49.85 -56.35 39.07
N LYS A 250 48.63 -56.51 39.60
CA LYS A 250 48.37 -56.97 41.00
C LYS A 250 49.12 -56.19 42.06
N THR A 251 49.25 -54.88 41.84
CA THR A 251 49.86 -53.91 42.77
C THR A 251 48.79 -53.24 43.61
N PRO A 252 49.07 -52.88 44.88
CA PRO A 252 48.09 -52.13 45.67
C PRO A 252 47.94 -50.71 45.21
N LEU A 253 46.72 -50.21 45.19
CA LEU A 253 46.37 -48.85 44.99
C LEU A 253 45.53 -48.34 46.16
N SER A 254 45.83 -47.18 46.68
CA SER A 254 45.06 -46.56 47.77
C SER A 254 44.45 -45.23 47.27
N LEU A 255 43.20 -45.00 47.62
CA LEU A 255 42.49 -43.73 47.37
C LEU A 255 42.12 -43.11 48.70
N LEU A 256 42.50 -41.85 48.90
CA LEU A 256 42.12 -41.05 50.06
C LEU A 256 41.18 -39.93 49.65
N LEU A 257 40.10 -39.74 50.39
CA LEU A 257 39.21 -38.60 50.26
C LEU A 257 39.38 -37.73 51.50
N LEU A 258 39.76 -36.45 51.26
CA LEU A 258 39.93 -35.45 52.31
C LEU A 258 38.75 -34.47 52.19
N ALA A 259 38.20 -34.10 53.36
CA ALA A 259 37.20 -33.05 53.47
C ALA A 259 37.59 -32.11 54.63
N VAL A 260 37.36 -30.82 54.45
CA VAL A 260 37.61 -29.80 55.51
C VAL A 260 36.34 -29.69 56.33
N ASP A 261 36.43 -30.11 57.62
CA ASP A 261 35.29 -30.01 58.51
C ASP A 261 34.92 -28.54 58.77
N PHE A 262 33.61 -28.29 58.84
CA PHE A 262 33.02 -26.99 59.06
C PHE A 262 33.44 -25.91 58.03
N PHE A 263 33.87 -26.28 56.82
CA PHE A 263 34.31 -25.35 55.78
C PHE A 263 33.30 -24.25 55.49
N LYS A 264 31.99 -24.62 55.48
CA LYS A 264 30.92 -23.63 55.32
C LYS A 264 30.93 -22.54 56.41
N GLN A 265 31.19 -22.94 57.67
CA GLN A 265 31.29 -21.96 58.79
C GLN A 265 32.48 -21.01 58.61
N ILE A 266 33.59 -21.50 58.04
CA ILE A 266 34.72 -20.63 57.69
C ILE A 266 34.33 -19.59 56.66
N ASN A 267 33.65 -20.03 55.61
CA ASN A 267 33.15 -19.11 54.57
C ASN A 267 32.13 -18.10 55.12
N ASP A 268 31.16 -18.56 55.91
CA ASP A 268 30.13 -17.73 56.53
C ASP A 268 30.68 -16.73 57.55
N GLY A 269 31.72 -17.11 58.30
CA GLY A 269 32.33 -16.27 59.33
C GLY A 269 33.44 -15.35 58.87
N TYR A 270 34.22 -15.77 57.88
CA TYR A 270 35.45 -15.04 57.46
C TYR A 270 35.46 -14.68 55.99
N GLY A 271 34.42 -15.03 55.25
CA GLY A 271 34.29 -14.74 53.83
C GLY A 271 35.01 -15.75 52.91
N HIS A 272 34.56 -15.83 51.65
CA HIS A 272 35.07 -16.78 50.65
C HIS A 272 36.58 -16.66 50.39
N ALA A 273 37.13 -15.43 50.46
CA ALA A 273 38.58 -15.23 50.26
C ALA A 273 39.42 -15.95 51.28
N ILE A 274 38.98 -16.04 52.54
CA ILE A 274 39.67 -16.82 53.60
C ILE A 274 39.43 -18.32 53.39
N GLY A 275 38.22 -18.71 53.01
CA GLY A 275 37.94 -20.11 52.62
C GLY A 275 38.83 -20.60 51.48
N ASP A 276 39.04 -19.78 50.46
CA ASP A 276 39.97 -20.09 49.37
C ASP A 276 41.40 -20.27 49.84
N GLN A 277 41.90 -19.42 50.78
CA GLN A 277 43.20 -19.59 51.35
C GLN A 277 43.32 -20.89 52.13
N VAL A 278 42.28 -21.29 52.86
CA VAL A 278 42.25 -22.58 53.59
C VAL A 278 42.34 -23.75 52.60
N LEU A 279 41.63 -23.73 51.53
CA LEU A 279 41.70 -24.78 50.49
C LEU A 279 43.06 -24.85 49.82
N ILE A 280 43.70 -23.71 49.53
CA ILE A 280 45.07 -23.65 49.01
C ILE A 280 46.07 -24.28 50.04
N ALA A 281 45.96 -23.86 51.30
CA ALA A 281 46.84 -24.37 52.34
C ALA A 281 46.66 -25.89 52.56
N CYS A 282 45.44 -26.40 52.57
CA CYS A 282 45.15 -27.83 52.64
C CYS A 282 45.72 -28.60 51.45
N ALA A 283 45.56 -28.09 50.25
CA ALA A 283 46.11 -28.73 49.05
C ALA A 283 47.65 -28.77 49.08
N GLN A 284 48.27 -27.69 49.50
CA GLN A 284 49.74 -27.61 49.66
C GLN A 284 50.25 -28.56 50.71
N ALA A 285 49.61 -28.60 51.88
CA ALA A 285 49.97 -29.53 52.96
C ALA A 285 49.84 -30.98 52.54
N ALA A 286 48.73 -31.34 51.87
CA ALA A 286 48.53 -32.68 51.35
C ALA A 286 49.57 -33.03 50.28
N THR A 287 49.86 -32.13 49.33
CA THR A 287 50.91 -32.33 48.30
C THR A 287 52.29 -32.56 48.95
N GLY A 288 52.61 -31.83 50.02
CA GLY A 288 53.87 -32.01 50.72
C GLY A 288 54.04 -33.35 51.39
N CYS A 289 52.96 -34.09 51.63
CA CYS A 289 52.99 -35.47 52.20
C CYS A 289 53.04 -36.57 51.12
N LEU A 290 52.87 -36.20 49.84
CA LEU A 290 52.76 -37.18 48.72
C LEU A 290 54.15 -37.40 48.08
N ARG A 291 54.29 -38.58 47.46
CA ARG A 291 55.45 -38.92 46.63
C ARG A 291 55.32 -38.29 45.26
N SER A 292 56.40 -38.21 44.53
CA SER A 292 56.42 -37.62 43.18
C SER A 292 55.48 -38.34 42.16
N ARG A 293 55.05 -39.54 42.46
CA ARG A 293 54.12 -40.34 41.60
C ARG A 293 52.67 -40.29 42.08
N ASP A 294 52.46 -39.81 43.29
CA ASP A 294 51.08 -39.74 43.82
C ASP A 294 50.36 -38.51 43.22
N LEU A 295 49.07 -38.64 43.02
CA LEU A 295 48.22 -37.61 42.41
C LEU A 295 47.28 -37.07 43.46
N ILE A 296 47.16 -35.75 43.49
CA ILE A 296 46.14 -35.02 44.25
C ILE A 296 45.23 -34.28 43.32
N GLY A 297 43.94 -34.30 43.55
CA GLY A 297 42.96 -33.60 42.79
C GLY A 297 41.86 -33.00 43.64
N ARG A 298 41.33 -31.87 43.20
CA ARG A 298 40.16 -31.22 43.79
C ARG A 298 38.89 -31.73 43.13
N LEU A 299 38.00 -32.33 43.93
CA LEU A 299 36.71 -32.89 43.43
C LEU A 299 35.58 -31.86 43.48
N GLY A 300 35.67 -30.84 44.36
CA GLY A 300 34.64 -29.82 44.54
C GLY A 300 34.81 -29.13 45.91
N GLY A 301 33.90 -28.24 46.19
CA GLY A 301 33.91 -27.43 47.44
C GLY A 301 34.25 -26.00 47.23
#